data_60ad2f454f081aa9f281834e14cebdaa
#
_entry.id   60ad2f454f081aa9f281834e14cebdaa
#
_cell.length_a   1.000
_cell.length_b   1.000
_cell.length_c   1.000
_cell.angle_alpha   90.00
_cell.angle_beta   90.00
_cell.angle_gamma   90.00
#
_symmetry.space_group_name_H-M   'P 1'
#
loop_
_entity.id
_entity.type
_entity.pdbx_description
1 polymer ?
#
loop_
_entity_poly.entity_id
_entity_poly.type
_entity_poly.pdbx_seq_one_letter_code
_entity_poly.pdbx_strand_id
1 'polypeptide(L)'
;MTENSLNLNKLSLLEVFQVCDSTFPIGTFNHSFGMENYLSDRRIKKAPEFEIWFKNYFDNQFKYSEGLLILLCMQALKNNDFEKIFEYDKIITMSTLATETRNGTKLIAKQMIRLLKGMYGDIKTIVRYEEEIKEKRCFGNPAIVFAA
;
A
#
# COMPACT_ATOMS: atom_id res chain seq x y z
N MET A 1 7.27 -29.83 16.00
CA MET A 1 7.35 -28.73 15.02
C MET A 1 6.09 -28.83 14.18
N THR A 2 5.05 -28.14 14.59
CA THR A 2 3.72 -28.19 13.97
C THR A 2 3.70 -27.24 12.79
N GLU A 3 3.44 -27.82 11.62
CA GLU A 3 3.09 -27.13 10.38
C GLU A 3 1.88 -26.22 10.56
N ASN A 4 2.09 -25.00 11.02
CA ASN A 4 1.17 -23.92 10.76
C ASN A 4 1.55 -23.31 9.41
N SER A 5 1.44 -24.14 8.37
CA SER A 5 1.40 -23.67 7.00
C SER A 5 0.26 -22.65 6.92
N LEU A 6 0.59 -21.46 6.46
CA LEU A 6 -0.36 -20.47 5.95
C LEU A 6 -1.32 -21.19 5.00
N ASN A 7 -2.44 -21.65 5.53
CA ASN A 7 -3.55 -22.16 4.75
C ASN A 7 -4.24 -20.96 4.10
N LEU A 8 -3.50 -20.28 3.24
CA LEU A 8 -4.07 -19.33 2.30
C LEU A 8 -5.01 -20.16 1.43
N ASN A 9 -6.29 -20.03 1.69
CA ASN A 9 -7.30 -20.57 0.82
C ASN A 9 -6.96 -20.13 -0.61
N LYS A 10 -7.04 -21.02 -1.61
CA LYS A 10 -6.74 -20.67 -3.02
C LYS A 10 -7.49 -19.42 -3.49
N LEU A 11 -8.70 -19.18 -2.98
CA LEU A 11 -9.49 -17.98 -3.24
C LEU A 11 -8.80 -16.73 -2.70
N SER A 12 -8.32 -16.73 -1.46
CA SER A 12 -7.62 -15.58 -0.88
C SER A 12 -6.35 -15.21 -1.63
N LEU A 13 -5.64 -16.19 -2.19
CA LEU A 13 -4.47 -15.93 -3.02
C LEU A 13 -4.84 -15.26 -4.35
N LEU A 14 -5.94 -15.67 -4.99
CA LEU A 14 -6.44 -15.02 -6.20
C LEU A 14 -6.91 -13.59 -5.95
N GLU A 15 -7.53 -13.33 -4.82
CA GLU A 15 -7.93 -11.99 -4.39
C GLU A 15 -6.72 -11.08 -4.20
N VAL A 16 -5.67 -11.57 -3.55
CA VAL A 16 -4.39 -10.83 -3.43
C VAL A 16 -3.80 -10.53 -4.81
N PHE A 17 -3.74 -11.52 -5.70
CA PHE A 17 -3.25 -11.31 -7.07
C PHE A 17 -4.10 -10.28 -7.82
N GLN A 18 -5.41 -10.30 -7.66
CA GLN A 18 -6.31 -9.33 -8.30
C GLN A 18 -6.03 -7.90 -7.81
N VAL A 19 -5.86 -7.71 -6.50
CA VAL A 19 -5.56 -6.37 -5.93
C VAL A 19 -4.16 -5.89 -6.30
N CYS A 20 -3.21 -6.82 -6.48
CA CYS A 20 -1.83 -6.52 -6.88
C CYS A 20 -1.64 -6.41 -8.40
N ASP A 21 -2.67 -6.69 -9.19
CA ASP A 21 -2.58 -6.59 -10.65
C ASP A 21 -2.38 -5.14 -11.11
N SER A 22 -1.49 -4.92 -12.07
CA SER A 22 -1.19 -3.59 -12.61
C SER A 22 -2.40 -2.92 -13.27
N THR A 23 -3.41 -3.68 -13.68
CA THR A 23 -4.66 -3.20 -14.27
C THR A 23 -5.75 -2.92 -13.24
N PHE A 24 -5.51 -3.23 -11.96
CA PHE A 24 -6.47 -2.94 -10.90
C PHE A 24 -6.72 -1.43 -10.80
N PRO A 25 -7.97 -0.95 -10.93
CA PRO A 25 -8.24 0.44 -11.27
C PRO A 25 -8.20 1.40 -10.06
N ILE A 26 -7.13 1.32 -9.27
CA ILE A 26 -6.88 2.22 -8.12
C ILE A 26 -6.12 3.50 -8.49
N GLY A 27 -5.72 3.65 -9.74
CA GLY A 27 -5.04 4.85 -10.24
C GLY A 27 -3.51 4.84 -10.07
N THR A 28 -2.90 3.73 -9.63
CA THR A 28 -1.44 3.61 -9.49
C THR A 28 -0.71 3.77 -10.81
N PHE A 29 -1.32 3.38 -11.92
CA PHE A 29 -0.76 3.50 -13.27
C PHE A 29 -0.43 4.94 -13.66
N ASN A 30 -1.11 5.92 -13.08
CA ASN A 30 -0.90 7.34 -13.36
C ASN A 30 0.23 7.96 -12.53
N HIS A 31 0.87 7.19 -11.66
CA HIS A 31 1.90 7.68 -10.74
C HIS A 31 3.15 6.81 -10.84
N SER A 32 4.17 7.30 -11.52
CA SER A 32 5.47 6.61 -11.61
C SER A 32 6.31 6.74 -10.34
N PHE A 33 5.91 7.63 -9.41
CA PHE A 33 6.64 7.96 -8.18
C PHE A 33 8.14 8.24 -8.41
N GLY A 34 8.44 8.90 -9.53
CA GLY A 34 9.80 9.33 -9.88
C GLY A 34 10.53 8.43 -10.88
N MET A 35 10.03 7.23 -11.21
CA MET A 35 10.68 6.35 -12.18
C MET A 35 10.80 6.99 -13.56
N GLU A 36 9.80 7.79 -13.97
CA GLU A 36 9.82 8.52 -15.26
C GLU A 36 11.05 9.41 -15.41
N ASN A 37 11.53 10.02 -14.33
CA ASN A 37 12.74 10.85 -14.37
C ASN A 37 13.98 10.02 -14.75
N TYR A 38 14.09 8.78 -14.23
CA TYR A 38 15.19 7.89 -14.59
C TYR A 38 15.14 7.44 -16.05
N LEU A 39 13.93 7.30 -16.60
CA LEU A 39 13.71 6.95 -18.02
C LEU A 39 13.99 8.16 -18.91
N SER A 40 13.49 9.35 -18.59
CA SER A 40 13.68 10.58 -19.36
C SER A 40 15.15 11.03 -19.37
N ASP A 41 15.82 10.93 -18.23
CA ASP A 41 17.26 11.22 -18.10
C ASP A 41 18.15 10.13 -18.75
N ARG A 42 17.55 9.10 -19.34
CA ARG A 42 18.24 7.96 -19.93
C ARG A 42 19.20 7.23 -18.98
N ARG A 43 18.88 7.23 -17.69
CA ARG A 43 19.61 6.46 -16.66
C ARG A 43 19.23 4.98 -16.69
N ILE A 44 18.02 4.69 -17.16
CA ILE A 44 17.51 3.32 -17.40
C ILE A 44 17.19 3.21 -18.90
N LYS A 45 17.94 2.38 -19.61
CA LYS A 45 17.79 2.14 -21.05
C LYS A 45 17.57 0.66 -21.38
N LYS A 46 18.01 -0.22 -20.50
CA LYS A 46 18.02 -1.68 -20.71
C LYS A 46 17.55 -2.40 -19.45
N ALA A 47 17.08 -3.63 -19.62
CA ALA A 47 16.59 -4.46 -18.54
C ALA A 47 17.57 -4.61 -17.34
N PRO A 48 18.89 -4.82 -17.53
CA PRO A 48 19.81 -4.90 -16.40
C PRO A 48 19.90 -3.62 -15.56
N GLU A 49 19.78 -2.44 -16.19
CA GLU A 49 19.79 -1.15 -15.47
C GLU A 49 18.49 -1.00 -14.65
N PHE A 50 17.37 -1.44 -15.21
CA PHE A 50 16.09 -1.48 -14.50
C PHE A 50 16.14 -2.46 -13.32
N GLU A 51 16.72 -3.63 -13.48
CA GLU A 51 16.89 -4.62 -12.42
C GLU A 51 17.67 -4.04 -11.23
N ILE A 52 18.78 -3.36 -11.50
CA ILE A 52 19.59 -2.70 -10.47
C ILE A 52 18.77 -1.61 -9.77
N TRP A 53 18.07 -0.76 -10.53
CA TRP A 53 17.23 0.28 -9.96
C TRP A 53 16.11 -0.30 -9.10
N PHE A 54 15.40 -1.31 -9.61
CA PHE A 54 14.30 -1.96 -8.91
C PHE A 54 14.76 -2.64 -7.61
N LYS A 55 15.89 -3.35 -7.67
CA LYS A 55 16.48 -3.96 -6.48
C LYS A 55 16.86 -2.94 -5.43
N ASN A 56 17.49 -1.83 -5.83
CA ASN A 56 17.82 -0.74 -4.92
C ASN A 56 16.57 -0.10 -4.30
N TYR A 57 15.52 0.14 -5.10
CA TYR A 57 14.25 0.64 -4.61
C TYR A 57 13.63 -0.32 -3.59
N PHE A 58 13.58 -1.61 -3.92
CA PHE A 58 12.97 -2.63 -3.06
C PHE A 58 13.74 -2.80 -1.74
N ASP A 59 15.04 -2.95 -1.80
CA ASP A 59 15.89 -3.26 -0.65
C ASP A 59 16.10 -2.05 0.29
N ASN A 60 16.12 -0.82 -0.25
CA ASN A 60 16.47 0.36 0.52
C ASN A 60 15.29 1.32 0.80
N GLN A 61 14.20 1.22 0.03
CA GLN A 61 13.03 2.07 0.22
C GLN A 61 11.80 1.27 0.58
N PHE A 62 11.25 0.46 -0.34
CA PHE A 62 9.99 -0.25 -0.13
C PHE A 62 9.99 -1.09 1.15
N LYS A 63 11.05 -1.85 1.38
CA LYS A 63 11.20 -2.73 2.55
C LYS A 63 11.09 -1.99 3.89
N TYR A 64 11.59 -0.74 3.95
CA TYR A 64 11.63 0.06 5.18
C TYR A 64 10.55 1.15 5.24
N SER A 65 9.70 1.26 4.24
CA SER A 65 8.54 2.16 4.20
C SER A 65 7.24 1.38 4.10
N GLU A 66 6.67 1.26 2.91
CA GLU A 66 5.37 0.64 2.69
C GLU A 66 5.32 -0.84 3.09
N GLY A 67 6.38 -1.60 2.82
CA GLY A 67 6.46 -3.01 3.22
C GLY A 67 6.48 -3.19 4.74
N LEU A 68 7.26 -2.37 5.45
CA LEU A 68 7.26 -2.35 6.91
C LEU A 68 5.90 -1.89 7.46
N LEU A 69 5.31 -0.86 6.85
CA LEU A 69 3.99 -0.36 7.24
C LEU A 69 2.93 -1.45 7.15
N ILE A 70 2.87 -2.21 6.05
CA ILE A 70 1.94 -3.34 5.89
C ILE A 70 2.11 -4.33 7.05
N LEU A 71 3.33 -4.75 7.33
CA LEU A 71 3.63 -5.71 8.40
C LEU A 71 3.17 -5.19 9.78
N LEU A 72 3.51 -3.96 10.10
CA LEU A 72 3.14 -3.33 11.38
C LEU A 72 1.63 -3.17 11.52
N CYS A 73 0.93 -2.78 10.44
CA CYS A 73 -0.52 -2.68 10.44
C CYS A 73 -1.19 -4.05 10.61
N MET A 74 -0.71 -5.10 9.93
CA MET A 74 -1.21 -6.47 10.12
C MET A 74 -1.04 -6.94 11.57
N GLN A 75 0.10 -6.61 12.22
CA GLN A 75 0.32 -6.92 13.63
C GLN A 75 -0.62 -6.13 14.55
N ALA A 76 -0.81 -4.84 14.29
CA ALA A 76 -1.74 -3.99 15.05
C ALA A 76 -3.19 -4.49 14.93
N LEU A 77 -3.62 -4.85 13.71
CA LEU A 77 -4.95 -5.42 13.46
C LEU A 77 -5.16 -6.74 14.21
N LYS A 78 -4.17 -7.62 14.18
CA LYS A 78 -4.22 -8.89 14.95
C LYS A 78 -4.41 -8.67 16.44
N ASN A 79 -3.89 -7.57 16.97
CA ASN A 79 -4.01 -7.19 18.38
C ASN A 79 -5.21 -6.27 18.65
N ASN A 80 -6.04 -5.95 17.65
CA ASN A 80 -7.14 -4.97 17.70
C ASN A 80 -6.69 -3.57 18.14
N ASP A 81 -5.43 -3.19 17.86
CA ASP A 81 -4.82 -1.93 18.25
C ASP A 81 -4.92 -0.91 17.08
N PHE A 82 -6.09 -0.30 16.94
CA PHE A 82 -6.35 0.68 15.89
C PHE A 82 -5.62 2.01 16.10
N GLU A 83 -5.31 2.37 17.34
CA GLU A 83 -4.57 3.60 17.63
C GLU A 83 -3.19 3.59 16.96
N LYS A 84 -2.52 2.43 16.95
CA LYS A 84 -1.26 2.27 16.24
C LYS A 84 -1.41 2.44 14.73
N ILE A 85 -2.51 1.99 14.14
CA ILE A 85 -2.75 2.19 12.70
C ILE A 85 -2.84 3.68 12.38
N PHE A 86 -3.52 4.47 13.21
CA PHE A 86 -3.63 5.91 13.04
C PHE A 86 -2.29 6.62 13.24
N GLU A 87 -1.50 6.17 14.19
CA GLU A 87 -0.13 6.66 14.40
C GLU A 87 0.75 6.35 13.17
N TYR A 88 0.70 5.14 12.64
CA TYR A 88 1.46 4.74 11.46
C TYR A 88 1.06 5.50 10.21
N ASP A 89 -0.25 5.75 10.00
CA ASP A 89 -0.75 6.60 8.90
C ASP A 89 -0.15 8.01 8.96
N LYS A 90 -0.11 8.59 10.16
CA LYS A 90 0.49 9.90 10.38
C LYS A 90 1.99 9.88 10.11
N ILE A 91 2.71 8.90 10.62
CA ILE A 91 4.16 8.77 10.45
C ILE A 91 4.52 8.66 8.96
N ILE A 92 3.91 7.72 8.22
CA ILE A 92 4.23 7.52 6.80
C ILE A 92 3.86 8.74 5.95
N THR A 93 2.75 9.41 6.26
CA THR A 93 2.32 10.60 5.55
C THR A 93 3.27 11.79 5.80
N MET A 94 3.72 11.97 7.03
CA MET A 94 4.63 13.07 7.39
C MET A 94 6.07 12.81 6.91
N SER A 95 6.51 11.56 6.81
CA SER A 95 7.82 11.21 6.25
C SER A 95 7.87 11.30 4.72
N THR A 96 6.73 11.33 4.04
CA THR A 96 6.67 11.52 2.60
C THR A 96 6.87 13.00 2.25
N LEU A 97 8.05 13.38 1.75
CA LEU A 97 8.42 14.78 1.54
C LEU A 97 7.65 15.44 0.40
N ALA A 98 7.50 14.76 -0.74
CA ALA A 98 6.86 15.32 -1.92
C ALA A 98 5.33 15.43 -1.74
N THR A 99 4.80 16.64 -1.89
CA THR A 99 3.36 16.91 -1.77
C THR A 99 2.53 16.15 -2.81
N GLU A 100 3.05 16.03 -4.03
CA GLU A 100 2.41 15.28 -5.12
C GLU A 100 2.26 13.81 -4.75
N THR A 101 3.32 13.19 -4.24
CA THR A 101 3.31 11.80 -3.76
C THR A 101 2.29 11.62 -2.64
N ARG A 102 2.27 12.51 -1.63
CA ARG A 102 1.26 12.46 -0.55
C ARG A 102 -0.17 12.54 -1.08
N ASN A 103 -0.42 13.43 -2.03
CA ASN A 103 -1.77 13.59 -2.60
C ASN A 103 -2.16 12.39 -3.47
N GLY A 104 -1.24 11.88 -4.28
CA GLY A 104 -1.44 10.66 -5.06
C GLY A 104 -1.74 9.45 -4.17
N THR A 105 -0.98 9.25 -3.11
CA THR A 105 -1.19 8.17 -2.12
C THR A 105 -2.60 8.22 -1.51
N LYS A 106 -3.07 9.41 -1.11
CA LYS A 106 -4.44 9.58 -0.57
C LYS A 106 -5.53 9.23 -1.58
N LEU A 107 -5.36 9.63 -2.83
CA LEU A 107 -6.30 9.32 -3.90
C LEU A 107 -6.36 7.81 -4.19
N ILE A 108 -5.20 7.15 -4.23
CA ILE A 108 -5.09 5.70 -4.41
C ILE A 108 -5.78 4.98 -3.25
N ALA A 109 -5.52 5.37 -1.99
CA ALA A 109 -6.17 4.77 -0.83
C ALA A 109 -7.70 4.90 -0.89
N LYS A 110 -8.21 6.08 -1.20
CA LYS A 110 -9.66 6.33 -1.36
C LYS A 110 -10.28 5.45 -2.43
N GLN A 111 -9.62 5.33 -3.58
CA GLN A 111 -10.09 4.51 -4.68
C GLN A 111 -10.06 3.02 -4.31
N MET A 112 -9.00 2.57 -3.65
CA MET A 112 -8.85 1.19 -3.19
C MET A 112 -9.95 0.82 -2.17
N ILE A 113 -10.22 1.66 -1.18
CA ILE A 113 -11.32 1.48 -0.22
C ILE A 113 -12.66 1.30 -0.97
N ARG A 114 -12.94 2.19 -1.92
CA ARG A 114 -14.19 2.13 -2.70
C ARG A 114 -14.34 0.82 -3.46
N LEU A 115 -13.26 0.36 -4.11
CA LEU A 115 -13.29 -0.87 -4.90
C LEU A 115 -13.41 -2.11 -4.02
N LEU A 116 -12.62 -2.20 -2.93
CA LEU A 116 -12.68 -3.33 -2.03
C LEU A 116 -14.05 -3.46 -1.37
N LYS A 117 -14.67 -2.36 -0.96
CA LYS A 117 -16.06 -2.37 -0.44
C LYS A 117 -17.05 -2.81 -1.49
N GLY A 118 -16.87 -2.40 -2.75
CA GLY A 118 -17.73 -2.85 -3.86
C GLY A 118 -17.60 -4.34 -4.19
N MET A 119 -16.42 -4.91 -4.00
CA MET A 119 -16.12 -6.32 -4.32
C MET A 119 -16.42 -7.28 -3.16
N TYR A 120 -16.08 -6.88 -1.94
CA TYR A 120 -16.08 -7.76 -0.76
C TYR A 120 -17.07 -7.32 0.32
N GLY A 121 -17.79 -6.21 0.11
CA GLY A 121 -18.70 -5.64 1.11
C GLY A 121 -17.98 -4.85 2.20
N ASP A 122 -18.67 -4.64 3.31
CA ASP A 122 -18.18 -3.83 4.42
C ASP A 122 -17.21 -4.63 5.32
N ILE A 123 -15.92 -4.58 4.97
CA ILE A 123 -14.85 -5.09 5.82
C ILE A 123 -14.68 -4.11 6.99
N LYS A 124 -14.93 -4.56 8.22
CA LYS A 124 -14.97 -3.72 9.43
C LYS A 124 -13.74 -2.80 9.60
N THR A 125 -12.56 -3.33 9.33
CA THR A 125 -11.29 -2.60 9.43
C THR A 125 -11.19 -1.48 8.40
N ILE A 126 -11.60 -1.75 7.17
CA ILE A 126 -11.61 -0.77 6.07
C ILE A 126 -12.66 0.31 6.34
N VAL A 127 -13.86 -0.06 6.79
CA VAL A 127 -14.93 0.89 7.13
C VAL A 127 -14.47 1.83 8.23
N ARG A 128 -13.90 1.30 9.31
CA ARG A 128 -13.38 2.13 10.41
C ARG A 128 -12.28 3.07 9.93
N TYR A 129 -11.33 2.60 9.13
CA TYR A 129 -10.26 3.44 8.60
C TYR A 129 -10.82 4.54 7.67
N GLU A 130 -11.82 4.23 6.84
CA GLU A 130 -12.51 5.22 6.01
C GLU A 130 -13.18 6.32 6.86
N GLU A 131 -13.81 5.96 7.98
CA GLU A 131 -14.42 6.90 8.91
C GLU A 131 -13.36 7.84 9.53
N GLU A 132 -12.22 7.30 9.95
CA GLU A 132 -11.11 8.08 10.49
C GLU A 132 -10.52 9.06 9.46
N ILE A 133 -10.49 8.66 8.17
CA ILE A 133 -10.10 9.56 7.08
C ILE A 133 -11.13 10.68 6.88
N LYS A 134 -12.43 10.35 6.90
CA LYS A 134 -13.51 11.35 6.77
C LYS A 134 -13.49 12.36 7.91
N GLU A 135 -13.19 11.94 9.11
CA GLU A 135 -13.06 12.77 10.31
C GLU A 135 -11.71 13.49 10.40
N LYS A 136 -10.85 13.34 9.40
CA LYS A 136 -9.52 13.96 9.30
C LYS A 136 -8.54 13.54 10.43
N ARG A 137 -8.76 12.41 11.05
CA ARG A 137 -7.82 11.81 12.01
C ARG A 137 -6.75 10.96 11.31
N CYS A 138 -7.06 10.45 10.11
CA CYS A 138 -6.14 9.76 9.20
C CYS A 138 -6.05 10.48 7.86
N PHE A 139 -4.97 10.21 7.13
CA PHE A 139 -4.69 10.82 5.82
C PHE A 139 -5.09 9.92 4.65
N GLY A 140 -5.01 8.62 4.83
CA GLY A 140 -5.26 7.61 3.81
C GLY A 140 -3.98 7.13 3.12
N ASN A 141 -3.65 5.84 3.34
CA ASN A 141 -2.50 5.19 2.73
C ASN A 141 -2.90 3.81 2.17
N PRO A 142 -2.58 3.48 0.89
CA PRO A 142 -2.96 2.21 0.28
C PRO A 142 -2.32 0.99 0.97
N ALA A 143 -1.14 1.13 1.56
CA ALA A 143 -0.49 0.05 2.30
C ALA A 143 -1.30 -0.34 3.56
N ILE A 144 -1.95 0.62 4.22
CA ILE A 144 -2.85 0.37 5.35
C ILE A 144 -4.12 -0.32 4.88
N VAL A 145 -4.70 0.14 3.76
CA VAL A 145 -5.88 -0.50 3.15
C VAL A 145 -5.59 -1.93 2.72
N PHE A 146 -4.38 -2.19 2.20
CA PHE A 146 -3.93 -3.52 1.80
C PHE A 146 -3.74 -4.46 3.01
N ALA A 147 -3.30 -3.92 4.15
CA ALA A 147 -3.11 -4.69 5.38
C ALA A 147 -4.42 -5.03 6.09
N ALA A 148 -5.51 -4.28 5.82
CA ALA A 148 -6.81 -4.36 6.49
C ALA A 148 -7.72 -5.45 5.93
#